data_0666a932f92666d768071001478595f6
#
_entry.id   0666a932f92666d768071001478595f6
#
_cell.length_a   1.000
_cell.length_b   1.000
_cell.length_c   1.000
_cell.angle_alpha   90.00
_cell.angle_beta   90.00
_cell.angle_gamma   90.00
#
_symmetry.space_group_name_H-M   'P 1'
#
loop_
_entity.id
_entity.type
_entity.pdbx_description
1 polymer ?
#
loop_
_entity_poly.entity_id
_entity_poly.type
_entity_poly.pdbx_seq_one_letter_code
_entity_poly.pdbx_strand_id
1 'polypeptide(L)'
;MSLAWEANDLYGGGRQPAQIKDPNIQGQYMDLLYGDPITRLTLGFTVARYNIGGGDDPSHTHMRPDAQMDGFQFGPGAPFDWTRDAAQRRMLHEAKKRGANLFEAFSVSPPYWMTVSGCASGSK
;
A
#
# COMPACT_ATOMS: atom_id res chain seq x y z
N MET A 1 5.94 9.16 -5.57
CA MET A 1 4.94 9.17 -4.48
C MET A 1 4.86 7.79 -3.87
N SER A 2 4.75 7.68 -2.55
CA SER A 2 4.51 6.39 -1.87
C SER A 2 3.04 6.01 -2.01
N LEU A 3 2.74 4.74 -2.22
CA LEU A 3 1.35 4.26 -2.40
C LEU A 3 0.70 3.79 -1.10
N ALA A 4 1.48 3.64 -0.02
CA ALA A 4 1.08 2.86 1.13
C ALA A 4 -0.20 3.36 1.83
N TRP A 5 -0.17 4.55 2.38
CA TRP A 5 -1.30 5.06 3.17
C TRP A 5 -2.44 5.53 2.29
N GLU A 6 -2.13 6.20 1.19
CA GLU A 6 -3.13 6.64 0.22
C GLU A 6 -3.93 5.46 -0.36
N ALA A 7 -3.29 4.32 -0.56
CA ALA A 7 -3.99 3.12 -1.00
C ALA A 7 -4.97 2.60 0.05
N ASN A 8 -4.57 2.60 1.32
CA ASN A 8 -5.46 2.20 2.42
C ASN A 8 -6.65 3.16 2.56
N ASP A 9 -6.43 4.46 2.40
CA ASP A 9 -7.50 5.46 2.43
C ASP A 9 -8.45 5.32 1.24
N LEU A 10 -7.92 5.10 0.04
CA LEU A 10 -8.74 5.01 -1.17
C LEU A 10 -9.50 3.69 -1.29
N TYR A 11 -8.86 2.57 -0.99
CA TYR A 11 -9.40 1.25 -1.35
C TYR A 11 -9.65 0.35 -0.15
N GLY A 12 -9.25 0.79 1.05
CA GLY A 12 -9.24 -0.04 2.25
C GLY A 12 -8.07 -1.01 2.26
N GLY A 13 -7.43 -1.15 3.38
CA GLY A 13 -6.28 -2.05 3.53
C GLY A 13 -5.76 -2.06 4.96
N GLY A 14 -4.84 -2.95 5.26
CA GLY A 14 -4.47 -3.18 6.62
C GLY A 14 -5.68 -3.60 7.46
N ARG A 15 -6.04 -2.76 8.43
CA ARG A 15 -7.22 -3.01 9.31
C ARG A 15 -8.31 -1.95 9.19
N GLN A 16 -8.28 -1.14 8.13
CA GLN A 16 -9.28 -0.09 7.96
C GLN A 16 -10.08 -0.23 6.65
N PRO A 17 -11.37 0.16 6.66
CA PRO A 17 -12.14 0.26 5.43
C PRO A 17 -11.72 1.46 4.61
N ALA A 18 -12.03 1.45 3.31
CA ALA A 18 -11.83 2.60 2.45
C ALA A 18 -12.53 3.85 3.01
N GLN A 19 -11.81 4.95 3.09
CA GLN A 19 -12.34 6.27 3.47
C GLN A 19 -13.19 6.83 2.33
N ILE A 20 -12.71 6.69 1.11
CA ILE A 20 -13.40 7.13 -0.11
C ILE A 20 -14.09 5.91 -0.74
N LYS A 21 -15.41 5.81 -0.60
CA LYS A 21 -16.19 4.65 -1.07
C LYS A 21 -16.71 4.80 -2.50
N ASP A 22 -16.82 6.02 -3.01
CA ASP A 22 -17.30 6.28 -4.37
C ASP A 22 -16.20 5.99 -5.39
N PRO A 23 -16.40 5.03 -6.31
CA PRO A 23 -15.41 4.69 -7.33
C PRO A 23 -15.07 5.84 -8.28
N ASN A 24 -16.02 6.77 -8.52
CA ASN A 24 -15.77 7.94 -9.37
C ASN A 24 -14.79 8.89 -8.68
N ILE A 25 -14.98 9.13 -7.38
CA ILE A 25 -14.06 9.97 -6.59
C ILE A 25 -12.68 9.31 -6.48
N GLN A 26 -12.63 7.99 -6.27
CA GLN A 26 -11.36 7.24 -6.32
C GLN A 26 -10.64 7.46 -7.65
N GLY A 27 -11.37 7.37 -8.77
CA GLY A 27 -10.83 7.62 -10.11
C GLY A 27 -10.31 9.04 -10.29
N GLN A 28 -11.08 10.04 -9.88
CA GLN A 28 -10.68 11.46 -9.94
C GLN A 28 -9.43 11.74 -9.09
N TYR A 29 -9.32 11.13 -7.91
CA TYR A 29 -8.13 11.24 -7.08
C TYR A 29 -6.89 10.69 -7.79
N MET A 30 -7.01 9.52 -8.41
CA MET A 30 -5.92 8.94 -9.18
C MET A 30 -5.57 9.75 -10.42
N ASP A 31 -6.57 10.34 -11.10
CA ASP A 31 -6.36 11.25 -12.24
C ASP A 31 -5.61 12.51 -11.81
N LEU A 32 -5.94 13.06 -10.63
CA LEU A 32 -5.22 14.22 -10.09
C LEU A 32 -3.74 13.92 -9.84
N LEU A 33 -3.43 12.74 -9.34
CA LEU A 33 -2.04 12.35 -9.02
C LEU A 33 -1.23 11.98 -10.27
N TYR A 34 -1.77 11.12 -11.12
CA TYR A 34 -1.06 10.43 -12.20
C TYR A 34 -1.56 10.77 -13.61
N GLY A 35 -2.58 11.60 -13.73
CA GLY A 35 -3.11 12.01 -15.02
C GLY A 35 -2.12 12.82 -15.84
N ASP A 36 -2.40 12.94 -17.15
CA ASP A 36 -1.56 13.70 -18.06
C ASP A 36 -1.63 15.20 -17.75
N PRO A 37 -0.51 15.83 -17.34
CA PRO A 37 -0.48 17.26 -16.99
C PRO A 37 -0.62 18.20 -18.21
N ILE A 38 -0.52 17.67 -19.43
CA ILE A 38 -0.67 18.47 -20.66
C ILE A 38 -2.14 18.71 -20.97
N THR A 39 -2.97 17.70 -20.72
CA THR A 39 -4.39 17.73 -21.09
C THR A 39 -5.31 18.09 -19.92
N ARG A 40 -4.83 18.00 -18.69
CA ARG A 40 -5.60 18.24 -17.47
C ARG A 40 -4.76 18.91 -16.38
N LEU A 41 -5.43 19.58 -15.44
CA LEU A 41 -4.78 20.09 -14.23
C LEU A 41 -4.51 18.92 -13.29
N THR A 42 -3.35 18.31 -13.40
CA THR A 42 -2.90 17.15 -12.59
C THR A 42 -1.48 17.34 -12.11
N LEU A 43 -1.06 16.53 -11.12
CA LEU A 43 0.32 16.53 -10.64
C LEU A 43 1.28 15.77 -11.57
N GLY A 44 0.77 14.89 -12.42
CA GLY A 44 1.52 14.20 -13.45
C GLY A 44 2.65 13.33 -12.91
N PHE A 45 2.45 12.66 -11.75
CA PHE A 45 3.48 11.79 -11.21
C PHE A 45 3.78 10.61 -12.14
N THR A 46 5.06 10.39 -12.40
CA THR A 46 5.54 9.29 -13.24
C THR A 46 6.17 8.16 -12.43
N VAL A 47 6.42 8.39 -11.14
CA VAL A 47 7.04 7.43 -10.22
C VAL A 47 6.02 6.95 -9.21
N ALA A 48 5.88 5.64 -9.07
CA ALA A 48 5.07 5.00 -8.04
C ALA A 48 5.95 4.12 -7.14
N ARG A 49 5.93 4.38 -5.83
CA ARG A 49 6.74 3.70 -4.84
C ARG A 49 5.88 2.76 -4.00
N TYR A 50 6.10 1.46 -4.16
CA TYR A 50 5.39 0.39 -3.45
C TYR A 50 6.11 0.03 -2.15
N ASN A 51 5.39 0.02 -1.02
CA ASN A 51 5.93 -0.43 0.27
C ASN A 51 5.63 -1.92 0.46
N ILE A 52 6.67 -2.75 0.47
CA ILE A 52 6.55 -4.17 0.83
C ILE A 52 6.36 -4.25 2.35
N GLY A 53 5.14 -4.54 2.78
CA GLY A 53 4.76 -4.56 4.19
C GLY A 53 5.37 -5.74 4.95
N GLY A 54 5.63 -5.53 6.23
CA GLY A 54 6.08 -6.58 7.15
C GLY A 54 4.93 -7.34 7.81
N GLY A 55 3.69 -6.87 7.64
CA GLY A 55 2.54 -7.41 8.38
C GLY A 55 2.60 -7.08 9.87
N ASP A 56 1.80 -7.78 10.65
CA ASP A 56 1.80 -7.72 12.11
C ASP A 56 1.35 -9.06 12.67
N ASP A 57 1.73 -9.38 13.91
CA ASP A 57 1.29 -10.59 14.58
C ASP A 57 -0.24 -10.53 14.77
N PRO A 58 -1.00 -11.51 14.26
CA PRO A 58 -2.46 -11.49 14.36
C PRO A 58 -2.98 -11.61 15.79
N SER A 59 -2.16 -12.06 16.75
CA SER A 59 -2.55 -12.20 18.16
C SER A 59 -2.59 -10.87 18.92
N HIS A 60 -1.96 -9.82 18.38
CA HIS A 60 -1.92 -8.48 18.98
C HIS A 60 -1.77 -7.39 17.94
N THR A 61 -2.07 -6.16 18.34
CA THR A 61 -2.06 -5.00 17.46
C THR A 61 -1.10 -3.95 18.00
N HIS A 62 0.08 -3.84 17.37
CA HIS A 62 1.07 -2.84 17.74
C HIS A 62 0.95 -1.55 16.96
N MET A 63 0.44 -1.63 15.74
CA MET A 63 0.36 -0.50 14.83
C MET A 63 -1.06 0.04 14.73
N ARG A 64 -1.18 1.33 14.42
CA ARG A 64 -2.46 1.91 14.06
C ARG A 64 -3.02 1.19 12.82
N PRO A 65 -4.36 1.05 12.71
CA PRO A 65 -4.97 0.35 11.58
C PRO A 65 -4.60 0.91 10.21
N ASP A 66 -4.46 2.24 10.10
CA ASP A 66 -4.10 2.96 8.88
C ASP A 66 -2.62 2.80 8.49
N ALA A 67 -1.75 2.53 9.47
CA ALA A 67 -0.31 2.38 9.25
C ALA A 67 0.12 0.95 8.95
N GLN A 68 -0.77 -0.02 9.11
CA GLN A 68 -0.46 -1.43 8.88
C GLN A 68 -0.42 -1.73 7.38
N MET A 69 0.72 -2.28 6.93
CA MET A 69 0.89 -2.80 5.57
C MET A 69 0.95 -4.32 5.62
N ASP A 70 0.14 -4.97 4.82
CA ASP A 70 0.09 -6.43 4.75
C ASP A 70 1.44 -7.01 4.32
N GLY A 71 1.87 -8.07 5.01
CA GLY A 71 2.99 -8.90 4.56
C GLY A 71 2.49 -10.03 3.66
N PHE A 72 3.38 -10.55 2.82
CA PHE A 72 3.06 -11.64 1.89
C PHE A 72 3.41 -13.03 2.42
N GLN A 73 4.09 -13.13 3.56
CA GLN A 73 4.53 -14.38 4.17
C GLN A 73 4.29 -14.33 5.69
N PHE A 74 3.71 -15.39 6.26
CA PHE A 74 3.23 -15.42 7.64
C PHE A 74 4.09 -16.23 8.61
N GLY A 75 5.25 -16.71 8.16
CA GLY A 75 6.18 -17.45 9.01
C GLY A 75 7.34 -18.04 8.22
N PRO A 76 8.36 -18.57 8.92
CA PRO A 76 9.49 -19.22 8.28
C PRO A 76 9.02 -20.40 7.41
N GLY A 77 9.39 -20.38 6.14
CA GLY A 77 9.02 -21.46 5.20
C GLY A 77 7.55 -21.49 4.77
N ALA A 78 6.70 -20.56 5.26
CA ALA A 78 5.34 -20.45 4.78
C ALA A 78 5.31 -20.01 3.30
N PRO A 79 4.33 -20.46 2.50
CA PRO A 79 4.19 -19.99 1.13
C PRO A 79 3.87 -18.49 1.10
N PHE A 80 4.26 -17.82 0.00
CA PHE A 80 3.85 -16.46 -0.25
C PHE A 80 2.38 -16.40 -0.67
N ASP A 81 1.61 -15.54 -0.01
CA ASP A 81 0.23 -15.24 -0.38
C ASP A 81 0.18 -13.94 -1.21
N TRP A 82 0.21 -14.09 -2.54
CA TRP A 82 0.18 -12.96 -3.48
C TRP A 82 -1.19 -12.31 -3.62
N THR A 83 -2.20 -12.76 -2.89
CA THR A 83 -3.52 -12.11 -2.86
C THR A 83 -3.57 -10.94 -1.87
N ARG A 84 -2.62 -10.87 -0.97
CA ARG A 84 -2.52 -9.84 0.07
C ARG A 84 -2.22 -8.46 -0.50
N ASP A 85 -2.39 -7.44 0.34
CA ASP A 85 -2.12 -6.04 0.04
C ASP A 85 -2.83 -5.56 -1.24
N ALA A 86 -4.10 -5.89 -1.36
CA ALA A 86 -4.91 -5.60 -2.54
C ALA A 86 -5.02 -4.10 -2.83
N ALA A 87 -5.05 -3.26 -1.79
CA ALA A 87 -5.18 -1.80 -1.90
C ALA A 87 -3.97 -1.17 -2.62
N GLN A 88 -2.75 -1.41 -2.14
CA GLN A 88 -1.54 -0.88 -2.80
C GLN A 88 -1.35 -1.46 -4.20
N ARG A 89 -1.61 -2.75 -4.38
CA ARG A 89 -1.53 -3.39 -5.70
C ARG A 89 -2.51 -2.74 -6.68
N ARG A 90 -3.75 -2.46 -6.25
CA ARG A 90 -4.74 -1.75 -7.04
C ARG A 90 -4.24 -0.35 -7.40
N MET A 91 -3.75 0.41 -6.42
CA MET A 91 -3.23 1.76 -6.65
C MET A 91 -2.03 1.75 -7.61
N LEU A 92 -1.14 0.77 -7.52
CA LEU A 92 -0.02 0.59 -8.46
C LEU A 92 -0.51 0.39 -9.89
N HIS A 93 -1.53 -0.47 -10.09
CA HIS A 93 -2.13 -0.69 -11.41
C HIS A 93 -2.83 0.56 -11.95
N GLU A 94 -3.54 1.29 -11.10
CA GLU A 94 -4.20 2.54 -11.48
C GLU A 94 -3.19 3.65 -11.83
N ALA A 95 -2.08 3.74 -11.11
CA ALA A 95 -0.97 4.64 -11.45
C ALA A 95 -0.36 4.28 -12.82
N LYS A 96 -0.09 3.00 -13.06
CA LYS A 96 0.44 2.51 -14.34
C LYS A 96 -0.48 2.84 -15.52
N LYS A 97 -1.79 2.64 -15.39
CA LYS A 97 -2.78 2.98 -16.43
C LYS A 97 -2.78 4.46 -16.79
N ARG A 98 -2.37 5.34 -15.87
CA ARG A 98 -2.35 6.79 -16.03
C ARG A 98 -1.00 7.37 -16.44
N GLY A 99 -0.01 6.52 -16.70
CA GLY A 99 1.28 6.95 -17.24
C GLY A 99 2.46 6.85 -16.30
N ALA A 100 2.29 6.37 -15.05
CA ALA A 100 3.44 6.02 -14.23
C ALA A 100 4.26 4.94 -14.92
N ASN A 101 5.55 5.18 -15.08
CA ASN A 101 6.46 4.33 -15.85
C ASN A 101 7.72 3.92 -15.10
N LEU A 102 7.95 4.49 -13.91
CA LEU A 102 9.02 4.09 -13.01
C LEU A 102 8.41 3.56 -11.71
N PHE A 103 8.79 2.35 -11.33
CA PHE A 103 8.26 1.66 -10.16
C PHE A 103 9.40 1.27 -9.22
N GLU A 104 9.30 1.70 -7.98
CA GLU A 104 10.22 1.33 -6.91
C GLU A 104 9.50 0.46 -5.89
N ALA A 105 10.05 -0.69 -5.55
CA ALA A 105 9.61 -1.48 -4.42
C ALA A 105 10.65 -1.36 -3.30
N PHE A 106 10.20 -1.10 -2.06
CA PHE A 106 11.08 -0.98 -0.91
C PHE A 106 10.47 -1.68 0.30
N SER A 107 11.32 -2.21 1.16
CA SER A 107 10.94 -2.78 2.45
C SER A 107 11.49 -1.87 3.55
N VAL A 108 10.59 -1.26 4.32
CA VAL A 108 10.97 -0.42 5.47
C VAL A 108 11.26 -1.28 6.70
N SER A 109 10.56 -2.40 6.81
CA SER A 109 10.59 -3.27 7.98
C SER A 109 10.69 -4.73 7.55
N PRO A 110 11.38 -5.58 8.34
CA PRO A 110 11.31 -7.01 8.13
C PRO A 110 9.88 -7.53 8.39
N PRO A 111 9.53 -8.72 7.91
CA PRO A 111 8.31 -9.38 8.34
C PRO A 111 8.22 -9.49 9.87
N TYR A 112 7.01 -9.33 10.43
CA TYR A 112 6.81 -9.32 11.88
C TYR A 112 7.38 -10.55 12.59
N TRP A 113 7.30 -11.72 11.96
CA TRP A 113 7.81 -12.98 12.50
C TRP A 113 9.34 -13.10 12.51
N MET A 114 10.06 -12.17 11.88
CA MET A 114 11.52 -12.03 11.96
C MET A 114 11.95 -11.08 13.09
N THR A 115 11.02 -10.42 13.77
CA THR A 115 11.30 -9.46 14.84
C THR A 115 11.12 -10.12 16.21
N VAL A 116 11.91 -9.69 17.18
CA VAL A 116 11.77 -10.15 18.57
C VAL A 116 10.45 -9.71 19.18
N SER A 117 9.96 -8.53 18.79
CA SER A 117 8.72 -7.96 19.30
C SER A 117 7.45 -8.55 18.68
N GLY A 118 7.55 -9.28 17.55
CA GLY A 118 6.39 -9.68 16.77
C GLY A 118 5.71 -8.50 16.05
N CYS A 119 6.40 -7.36 15.94
CA CYS A 119 5.88 -6.16 15.31
C CYS A 119 6.82 -5.64 14.24
N ALA A 120 6.30 -5.40 13.04
CA ALA A 120 7.09 -4.87 11.93
C ALA A 120 7.60 -3.44 12.17
N SER A 121 6.99 -2.67 13.09
CA SER A 121 7.50 -1.35 13.50
C SER A 121 8.73 -1.41 14.43
N GLY A 122 9.10 -2.61 14.91
CA GLY A 122 10.29 -2.82 15.75
C GLY A 122 10.16 -2.41 17.21
N SER A 123 9.03 -1.83 17.62
CA SER A 123 8.78 -1.42 19.01
C SER A 123 7.47 -1.99 19.52
N LYS A 124 7.40 -2.20 20.84
CA LYS A 124 6.17 -2.49 21.58
C LYS A 124 5.60 -1.18 22.09
#